data_fc9ccf0d0a291906e6a44fe2d35163fd
#
_entry.id   fc9ccf0d0a291906e6a44fe2d35163fd
#
_cell.length_a   1.000
_cell.length_b   1.000
_cell.length_c   1.000
_cell.angle_alpha   90.00
_cell.angle_beta   90.00
_cell.angle_gamma   90.00
#
_symmetry.space_group_name_H-M   'P 1'
#
loop_
_entity.id
_entity.type
_entity.pdbx_description
1 polymer ?
#
loop_
_entity_poly.entity_id
_entity_poly.type
_entity_poly.pdbx_seq_one_letter_code
_entity_poly.pdbx_strand_id
1 'polypeptide(L)'
;AVELCRNNTVQMVTSNVTNMATYQENCGVFALPYLFHSSDDMLEYLATSPIAYDMWEQLEENTGLVTLGFQCGGSRCLSTKGVKTASSPDGLKGIKVRSMDAVVWQDVISALGATPVPVAYTELYTALQTSVVQGQDNPAGNTVDGKFYEVLDTFYETEHCYLISAFYSNSDAWDSLPDDYKSVLLGLFQKYQGNQFQADMTAFTENCYTVMKDAGMTIVSQDELDMDAFYASASEMIDSKYKSNAVYSEIISDVTATFGY
;
A
#
# COMPACT_ATOMS: atom_id res chain seq x y z
N ALA A 1 -8.02 -13.49 7.32
CA ALA A 1 -8.99 -13.63 6.21
C ALA A 1 -8.40 -14.50 5.11
N VAL A 2 -7.15 -14.27 4.65
CA VAL A 2 -6.51 -15.04 3.57
C VAL A 2 -6.49 -16.54 3.85
N GLU A 3 -6.07 -16.98 5.04
CA GLU A 3 -6.07 -18.39 5.43
C GLU A 3 -7.47 -19.04 5.40
N LEU A 4 -8.52 -18.29 5.73
CA LEU A 4 -9.89 -18.80 5.62
C LEU A 4 -10.31 -19.04 4.16
N CYS A 5 -9.80 -18.20 3.25
CA CYS A 5 -10.05 -18.36 1.82
C CYS A 5 -9.23 -19.54 1.24
N ARG A 6 -7.96 -19.65 1.62
CA ARG A 6 -7.11 -20.79 1.24
C ARG A 6 -7.73 -22.13 1.64
N ASN A 7 -8.33 -22.18 2.82
CA ASN A 7 -8.99 -23.39 3.34
C ASN A 7 -10.47 -23.52 2.88
N ASN A 8 -10.90 -22.70 1.92
CA ASN A 8 -12.26 -22.68 1.39
C ASN A 8 -13.37 -22.51 2.46
N THR A 9 -13.03 -21.92 3.62
CA THR A 9 -14.02 -21.55 4.66
C THR A 9 -14.81 -20.31 4.25
N VAL A 10 -14.16 -19.38 3.57
CA VAL A 10 -14.76 -18.30 2.79
C VAL A 10 -14.24 -18.42 1.35
N GLN A 11 -15.10 -18.15 0.37
CA GLN A 11 -14.79 -18.42 -1.03
C GLN A 11 -14.04 -17.26 -1.68
N MET A 12 -14.16 -16.06 -1.15
CA MET A 12 -13.54 -14.86 -1.70
C MET A 12 -13.05 -13.93 -0.59
N VAL A 13 -11.94 -13.23 -0.82
CA VAL A 13 -11.35 -12.27 0.11
C VAL A 13 -10.71 -11.12 -0.65
N THR A 14 -10.67 -9.94 -0.05
CA THR A 14 -9.77 -8.87 -0.47
C THR A 14 -8.61 -8.75 0.51
N SER A 15 -7.41 -8.56 0.00
CA SER A 15 -6.20 -8.34 0.79
C SER A 15 -5.23 -7.45 0.04
N ASN A 16 -4.43 -6.67 0.77
CA ASN A 16 -3.34 -5.92 0.17
C ASN A 16 -2.36 -6.87 -0.53
N VAL A 17 -1.94 -6.51 -1.75
CA VAL A 17 -0.99 -7.29 -2.55
C VAL A 17 0.29 -7.61 -1.77
N THR A 18 0.82 -6.64 -1.04
CA THR A 18 2.05 -6.83 -0.26
C THR A 18 1.92 -7.80 0.90
N ASN A 19 0.69 -8.05 1.40
CA ASN A 19 0.47 -9.08 2.43
C ASN A 19 0.67 -10.50 1.88
N MET A 20 0.59 -10.65 0.55
CA MET A 20 0.80 -11.92 -0.11
C MET A 20 2.30 -12.29 -0.18
N ALA A 21 3.21 -11.38 0.19
CA ALA A 21 4.65 -11.64 0.27
C ALA A 21 5.00 -12.80 1.22
N THR A 22 4.14 -13.14 2.17
CA THR A 22 4.27 -14.33 3.03
C THR A 22 4.20 -15.64 2.23
N TYR A 23 3.52 -15.63 1.09
CA TYR A 23 3.30 -16.79 0.23
C TYR A 23 4.07 -16.71 -1.08
N GLN A 24 4.28 -15.49 -1.55
CA GLN A 24 4.98 -15.19 -2.80
C GLN A 24 5.81 -13.91 -2.58
N GLU A 25 7.10 -14.09 -2.29
CA GLU A 25 7.99 -13.04 -1.77
C GLU A 25 8.03 -11.78 -2.64
N ASN A 26 8.01 -11.94 -3.97
CA ASN A 26 8.07 -10.81 -4.89
C ASN A 26 6.83 -9.88 -4.83
N CYS A 27 5.71 -10.29 -4.25
CA CYS A 27 4.60 -9.39 -3.92
C CYS A 27 5.02 -8.25 -2.99
N GLY A 28 6.11 -8.40 -2.25
CA GLY A 28 6.67 -7.36 -1.39
C GLY A 28 7.23 -6.14 -2.14
N VAL A 29 7.58 -6.29 -3.41
CA VAL A 29 8.14 -5.21 -4.24
C VAL A 29 7.19 -4.00 -4.34
N PHE A 30 5.89 -4.25 -4.33
CA PHE A 30 4.85 -3.22 -4.40
C PHE A 30 4.73 -2.35 -3.14
N ALA A 31 5.52 -2.64 -2.11
CA ALA A 31 5.70 -1.75 -0.95
C ALA A 31 6.81 -0.71 -1.17
N LEU A 32 7.70 -0.90 -2.15
CA LEU A 32 8.85 -0.02 -2.33
C LEU A 32 8.40 1.42 -2.62
N PRO A 33 8.94 2.40 -1.88
CA PRO A 33 8.49 3.78 -1.98
C PRO A 33 8.90 4.37 -3.33
N TYR A 34 7.94 5.08 -3.95
CA TYR A 34 8.13 5.77 -5.24
C TYR A 34 8.55 4.87 -6.40
N LEU A 35 8.36 3.54 -6.29
CA LEU A 35 8.57 2.61 -7.40
C LEU A 35 7.59 2.88 -8.55
N PHE A 36 6.37 3.32 -8.23
CA PHE A 36 5.38 3.79 -9.18
C PHE A 36 5.07 5.26 -8.91
N HIS A 37 4.95 6.07 -9.97
CA HIS A 37 4.67 7.50 -9.85
C HIS A 37 3.18 7.82 -9.77
N SER A 38 2.31 6.85 -10.15
CA SER A 38 0.86 6.96 -10.00
C SER A 38 0.23 5.63 -9.62
N SER A 39 -0.98 5.69 -9.05
CA SER A 39 -1.80 4.50 -8.82
C SER A 39 -2.23 3.84 -10.12
N ASP A 40 -2.41 4.62 -11.18
CA ASP A 40 -2.82 4.12 -12.48
C ASP A 40 -1.71 3.29 -13.11
N ASP A 41 -0.45 3.75 -13.08
CA ASP A 41 0.71 2.99 -13.54
C ASP A 41 0.85 1.66 -12.79
N MET A 42 0.65 1.70 -11.45
CA MET A 42 0.72 0.48 -10.65
C MET A 42 -0.42 -0.49 -10.96
N LEU A 43 -1.65 -0.01 -11.12
CA LEU A 43 -2.80 -0.85 -11.50
C LEU A 43 -2.64 -1.40 -12.92
N GLU A 44 -2.15 -0.59 -13.87
CA GLU A 44 -1.85 -1.02 -15.23
C GLU A 44 -0.78 -2.12 -15.24
N TYR A 45 0.31 -1.92 -14.51
CA TYR A 45 1.38 -2.92 -14.39
C TYR A 45 0.86 -4.25 -13.86
N LEU A 46 0.12 -4.23 -12.75
CA LEU A 46 -0.44 -5.42 -12.12
C LEU A 46 -1.41 -6.19 -13.02
N ALA A 47 -2.12 -5.46 -13.90
CA ALA A 47 -3.13 -6.03 -14.79
C ALA A 47 -2.58 -6.47 -16.14
N THR A 48 -1.43 -5.96 -16.59
CA THR A 48 -0.98 -6.12 -17.98
C THR A 48 0.46 -6.62 -18.15
N SER A 49 1.34 -6.47 -17.14
CA SER A 49 2.73 -6.94 -17.24
C SER A 49 2.78 -8.47 -17.27
N PRO A 50 3.49 -9.06 -18.25
CA PRO A 50 3.74 -10.50 -18.26
C PRO A 50 4.43 -11.00 -16.98
N ILE A 51 5.36 -10.20 -16.42
CA ILE A 51 6.06 -10.55 -15.17
C ILE A 51 5.09 -10.55 -13.99
N ALA A 52 4.16 -9.59 -13.92
CA ALA A 52 3.12 -9.59 -12.91
C ALA A 52 2.17 -10.79 -13.11
N TYR A 53 1.86 -11.15 -14.34
CA TYR A 53 1.03 -12.30 -14.65
C TYR A 53 1.65 -13.61 -14.15
N ASP A 54 2.92 -13.84 -14.47
CA ASP A 54 3.67 -15.00 -13.99
C ASP A 54 3.70 -15.06 -12.44
N MET A 55 3.80 -13.90 -11.79
CA MET A 55 3.75 -13.79 -10.33
C MET A 55 2.38 -14.23 -9.78
N TRP A 56 1.28 -13.87 -10.44
CA TRP A 56 -0.07 -14.28 -10.00
C TRP A 56 -0.30 -15.78 -10.22
N GLU A 57 0.19 -16.36 -11.31
CA GLU A 57 0.15 -17.80 -11.53
C GLU A 57 0.92 -18.55 -10.44
N GLN A 58 2.13 -18.11 -10.11
CA GLN A 58 2.90 -18.69 -9.00
C GLN A 58 2.21 -18.52 -7.64
N LEU A 59 1.55 -17.39 -7.40
CA LEU A 59 0.77 -17.18 -6.19
C LEU A 59 -0.38 -18.18 -6.10
N GLU A 60 -1.08 -18.42 -7.20
CA GLU A 60 -2.15 -19.42 -7.28
C GLU A 60 -1.61 -20.83 -7.00
N GLU A 61 -0.50 -21.22 -7.63
CA GLU A 61 0.15 -22.50 -7.38
C GLU A 61 0.55 -22.69 -5.90
N ASN A 62 1.08 -21.62 -5.27
CA ASN A 62 1.55 -21.67 -3.88
C ASN A 62 0.40 -21.64 -2.86
N THR A 63 -0.76 -21.09 -3.20
CA THR A 63 -1.81 -20.79 -2.23
C THR A 63 -3.17 -21.41 -2.53
N GLY A 64 -3.43 -21.81 -3.77
CA GLY A 64 -4.77 -22.16 -4.26
C GLY A 64 -5.71 -20.94 -4.34
N LEU A 65 -5.18 -19.72 -4.55
CA LEU A 65 -5.95 -18.49 -4.65
C LEU A 65 -5.80 -17.86 -6.03
N VAL A 66 -6.90 -17.82 -6.79
CA VAL A 66 -6.99 -17.10 -8.07
C VAL A 66 -7.07 -15.60 -7.81
N THR A 67 -6.27 -14.80 -8.51
CA THR A 67 -6.33 -13.34 -8.48
C THR A 67 -7.35 -12.84 -9.53
N LEU A 68 -8.37 -12.11 -9.09
CA LEU A 68 -9.51 -11.73 -9.95
C LEU A 68 -9.47 -10.26 -10.42
N GLY A 69 -8.74 -9.40 -9.71
CA GLY A 69 -8.64 -7.98 -10.04
C GLY A 69 -8.07 -7.17 -8.89
N PHE A 70 -7.85 -5.88 -9.13
CA PHE A 70 -7.15 -4.97 -8.23
C PHE A 70 -7.98 -3.72 -7.95
N GLN A 71 -7.68 -3.07 -6.83
CA GLN A 71 -8.20 -1.74 -6.50
C GLN A 71 -7.16 -0.95 -5.73
N CYS A 72 -7.13 0.38 -5.93
CA CYS A 72 -6.31 1.29 -5.14
C CYS A 72 -7.13 1.88 -4.00
N GLY A 73 -6.70 1.70 -2.76
CA GLY A 73 -7.29 2.28 -1.56
C GLY A 73 -6.71 3.66 -1.20
N GLY A 74 -5.98 4.30 -2.12
CA GLY A 74 -5.34 5.60 -1.96
C GLY A 74 -3.84 5.53 -1.74
N SER A 75 -3.18 6.69 -1.84
CA SER A 75 -1.75 6.84 -1.55
C SER A 75 -1.48 6.82 -0.05
N ARG A 76 -0.40 6.16 0.33
CA ARG A 76 0.05 6.11 1.73
C ARG A 76 0.86 7.35 2.04
N CYS A 77 0.49 7.98 3.15
CA CYS A 77 1.04 9.24 3.63
C CYS A 77 1.47 9.10 5.08
N LEU A 78 2.46 9.88 5.50
CA LEU A 78 2.85 9.95 6.90
C LEU A 78 1.85 10.77 7.70
N SER A 79 1.58 10.36 8.94
CA SER A 79 0.91 11.22 9.89
C SER A 79 1.54 11.08 11.28
N THR A 80 1.63 12.20 12.00
CA THR A 80 2.41 12.28 13.25
C THR A 80 1.67 13.03 14.34
N LYS A 81 2.20 12.90 15.57
CA LYS A 81 1.77 13.63 16.76
C LYS A 81 2.94 14.42 17.34
N GLY A 82 2.80 15.73 17.46
CA GLY A 82 3.81 16.59 18.08
C GLY A 82 5.09 16.79 17.26
N VAL A 83 5.08 16.38 15.99
CA VAL A 83 6.23 16.52 15.08
C VAL A 83 5.86 17.55 14.03
N LYS A 84 6.54 18.72 14.06
CA LYS A 84 6.29 19.82 13.12
C LYS A 84 7.36 19.97 12.05
N THR A 85 8.33 19.06 12.03
CA THR A 85 9.53 19.15 11.18
C THR A 85 9.64 18.04 10.15
N ALA A 86 8.57 17.25 9.98
CA ALA A 86 8.56 16.09 9.10
C ALA A 86 8.38 16.44 7.60
N SER A 87 8.80 17.63 7.17
CA SER A 87 8.80 18.04 5.77
C SER A 87 9.95 17.43 4.95
N SER A 88 10.86 16.72 5.58
CA SER A 88 11.97 15.99 4.94
C SER A 88 12.36 14.77 5.78
N PRO A 89 13.12 13.80 5.22
CA PRO A 89 13.62 12.65 5.99
C PRO A 89 14.42 13.05 7.22
N ASP A 90 15.21 14.13 7.12
CA ASP A 90 15.99 14.65 8.24
C ASP A 90 15.13 15.10 9.43
N GLY A 91 13.96 15.65 9.15
CA GLY A 91 13.02 16.09 10.17
C GLY A 91 12.31 14.96 10.91
N LEU A 92 12.41 13.73 10.40
CA LEU A 92 11.85 12.50 10.99
C LEU A 92 12.85 11.69 11.81
N LYS A 93 14.14 12.11 11.86
CA LYS A 93 15.17 11.39 12.61
C LYS A 93 14.80 11.23 14.09
N GLY A 94 14.82 9.97 14.54
CA GLY A 94 14.48 9.61 15.92
C GLY A 94 12.98 9.54 16.24
N ILE A 95 12.12 9.88 15.29
CA ILE A 95 10.67 9.74 15.44
C ILE A 95 10.28 8.27 15.21
N LYS A 96 9.57 7.69 16.18
CA LYS A 96 9.05 6.33 16.07
C LYS A 96 7.77 6.33 15.27
N VAL A 97 7.81 5.70 14.10
CA VAL A 97 6.66 5.53 13.21
C VAL A 97 6.29 4.06 13.16
N ARG A 98 5.01 3.78 13.29
CA ARG A 98 4.51 2.42 13.16
C ARG A 98 4.81 1.86 11.78
N SER A 99 5.28 0.64 11.73
CA SER A 99 5.37 -0.15 10.51
C SER A 99 4.50 -1.40 10.60
N MET A 100 4.22 -2.02 9.44
CA MET A 100 3.82 -3.43 9.39
C MET A 100 5.02 -4.30 9.74
N ASP A 101 4.78 -5.59 10.06
CA ASP A 101 5.80 -6.49 10.58
C ASP A 101 6.85 -6.91 9.50
N ALA A 102 6.49 -6.95 8.23
CA ALA A 102 7.40 -7.33 7.16
C ALA A 102 8.59 -6.37 7.03
N VAL A 103 9.77 -6.93 6.76
CA VAL A 103 11.05 -6.18 6.67
C VAL A 103 10.98 -5.04 5.67
N VAL A 104 10.37 -5.26 4.50
CA VAL A 104 10.20 -4.23 3.48
C VAL A 104 9.49 -2.98 4.02
N TRP A 105 8.47 -3.14 4.85
CA TRP A 105 7.77 -2.00 5.44
C TRP A 105 8.61 -1.26 6.49
N GLN A 106 9.47 -1.97 7.21
CA GLN A 106 10.41 -1.33 8.13
C GLN A 106 11.46 -0.54 7.36
N ASP A 107 11.92 -1.07 6.22
CA ASP A 107 12.84 -0.38 5.31
C ASP A 107 12.20 0.87 4.69
N VAL A 108 10.93 0.80 4.30
CA VAL A 108 10.15 1.97 3.83
C VAL A 108 10.14 3.07 4.87
N ILE A 109 9.74 2.78 6.11
CA ILE A 109 9.72 3.77 7.19
C ILE A 109 11.12 4.34 7.46
N SER A 110 12.16 3.50 7.37
CA SER A 110 13.55 3.94 7.52
C SER A 110 13.99 4.86 6.38
N ALA A 111 13.60 4.56 5.15
CA ALA A 111 13.85 5.40 3.97
C ALA A 111 13.14 6.76 4.05
N LEU A 112 11.98 6.82 4.70
CA LEU A 112 11.31 8.08 5.00
C LEU A 112 12.00 8.89 6.13
N GLY A 113 13.07 8.36 6.75
CA GLY A 113 13.87 9.03 7.79
C GLY A 113 13.45 8.69 9.22
N ALA A 114 12.39 7.92 9.43
CA ALA A 114 11.85 7.60 10.75
C ALA A 114 12.40 6.28 11.30
N THR A 115 12.17 6.04 12.59
CA THR A 115 12.49 4.76 13.23
C THR A 115 11.27 3.84 13.17
N PRO A 116 11.32 2.71 12.44
CA PRO A 116 10.19 1.79 12.33
C PRO A 116 9.95 1.05 13.65
N VAL A 117 8.68 0.91 14.00
CA VAL A 117 8.23 0.10 15.15
C VAL A 117 7.09 -0.80 14.68
N PRO A 118 7.30 -2.11 14.56
CA PRO A 118 6.24 -3.04 14.17
C PRO A 118 5.12 -3.07 15.21
N VAL A 119 3.88 -2.75 14.77
CA VAL A 119 2.67 -2.80 15.58
C VAL A 119 1.51 -3.30 14.73
N ALA A 120 0.72 -4.24 15.24
CA ALA A 120 -0.47 -4.73 14.57
C ALA A 120 -1.49 -3.58 14.35
N TYR A 121 -2.20 -3.60 13.21
CA TYR A 121 -3.16 -2.52 12.89
C TYR A 121 -4.24 -2.36 13.97
N THR A 122 -4.70 -3.46 14.57
CA THR A 122 -5.70 -3.46 15.64
C THR A 122 -5.21 -2.81 16.95
N GLU A 123 -3.89 -2.67 17.12
CA GLU A 123 -3.27 -2.07 18.30
C GLU A 123 -2.82 -0.62 18.05
N LEU A 124 -2.88 -0.16 16.79
CA LEU A 124 -2.29 1.09 16.36
C LEU A 124 -2.87 2.31 17.08
N TYR A 125 -4.20 2.39 17.23
CA TYR A 125 -4.82 3.52 17.92
C TYR A 125 -4.28 3.67 19.35
N THR A 126 -4.21 2.56 20.09
CA THR A 126 -3.68 2.54 21.46
C THR A 126 -2.19 2.88 21.50
N ALA A 127 -1.40 2.39 20.55
CA ALA A 127 0.03 2.69 20.47
C ALA A 127 0.29 4.18 20.20
N LEU A 128 -0.52 4.82 19.34
CA LEU A 128 -0.48 6.27 19.10
C LEU A 128 -0.96 7.06 20.32
N GLN A 129 -2.07 6.66 20.92
CA GLN A 129 -2.64 7.32 22.11
C GLN A 129 -1.64 7.34 23.28
N THR A 130 -0.98 6.22 23.53
CA THR A 130 0.00 6.04 24.62
C THR A 130 1.42 6.49 24.23
N SER A 131 1.61 6.98 22.99
CA SER A 131 2.90 7.45 22.48
C SER A 131 4.00 6.36 22.45
N VAL A 132 3.63 5.10 22.31
CA VAL A 132 4.56 4.00 21.97
C VAL A 132 5.18 4.29 20.59
N VAL A 133 4.35 4.79 19.67
CA VAL A 133 4.77 5.38 18.41
C VAL A 133 4.24 6.82 18.30
N GLN A 134 4.94 7.67 17.57
CA GLN A 134 4.61 9.08 17.38
C GLN A 134 3.96 9.34 16.01
N GLY A 135 3.90 8.33 15.16
CA GLY A 135 3.30 8.44 13.83
C GLY A 135 3.01 7.08 13.22
N GLN A 136 2.39 7.15 12.07
CA GLN A 136 2.05 6.00 11.22
C GLN A 136 2.04 6.41 9.76
N ASP A 137 2.01 5.43 8.85
CA ASP A 137 1.81 5.63 7.44
C ASP A 137 0.54 4.88 6.98
N ASN A 138 -0.40 5.57 6.42
CA ASN A 138 -1.61 4.99 5.80
C ASN A 138 -2.27 6.03 4.87
N PRO A 139 -3.17 5.60 3.97
CA PRO A 139 -4.04 6.51 3.25
C PRO A 139 -4.95 7.32 4.18
N ALA A 140 -5.44 8.45 3.67
CA ALA A 140 -6.39 9.31 4.38
C ALA A 140 -7.63 8.55 4.87
N GLY A 141 -8.17 7.63 4.04
CA GLY A 141 -9.30 6.77 4.41
C GLY A 141 -9.05 5.95 5.65
N ASN A 142 -7.90 5.28 5.73
CA ASN A 142 -7.52 4.50 6.90
C ASN A 142 -7.31 5.37 8.15
N THR A 143 -6.81 6.60 7.96
CA THR A 143 -6.64 7.57 9.06
C THR A 143 -7.99 7.98 9.65
N VAL A 144 -9.00 8.15 8.79
CA VAL A 144 -10.38 8.49 9.22
C VAL A 144 -11.08 7.28 9.82
N ASP A 145 -11.06 6.13 9.14
CA ASP A 145 -11.75 4.91 9.60
C ASP A 145 -11.20 4.40 10.94
N GLY A 146 -9.88 4.47 11.12
CA GLY A 146 -9.21 4.11 12.36
C GLY A 146 -9.31 5.20 13.44
N LYS A 147 -9.92 6.35 13.15
CA LYS A 147 -10.02 7.54 14.00
C LYS A 147 -8.66 8.04 14.51
N PHE A 148 -7.61 7.82 13.71
CA PHE A 148 -6.25 8.22 14.10
C PHE A 148 -6.13 9.75 14.19
N TYR A 149 -7.01 10.51 13.54
CA TYR A 149 -7.11 11.97 13.66
C TYR A 149 -7.42 12.44 15.09
N GLU A 150 -7.94 11.58 15.97
CA GLU A 150 -8.17 11.92 17.39
C GLU A 150 -6.87 11.93 18.20
N VAL A 151 -5.83 11.24 17.73
CA VAL A 151 -4.56 11.03 18.46
C VAL A 151 -3.33 11.49 17.69
N LEU A 152 -3.50 11.98 16.46
CA LEU A 152 -2.49 12.60 15.60
C LEU A 152 -2.86 14.06 15.34
N ASP A 153 -1.89 14.88 14.93
CA ASP A 153 -2.13 16.31 14.71
C ASP A 153 -1.69 16.81 13.32
N THR A 154 -0.89 16.04 12.60
CA THR A 154 -0.40 16.44 11.28
C THR A 154 -0.40 15.24 10.31
N PHE A 155 -0.90 15.47 9.10
CA PHE A 155 -0.87 14.56 7.97
C PHE A 155 0.00 15.16 6.87
N TYR A 156 0.98 14.43 6.37
CA TYR A 156 1.94 14.85 5.35
C TYR A 156 1.68 14.07 4.07
N GLU A 157 1.37 14.73 2.99
CA GLU A 157 1.08 14.12 1.68
C GLU A 157 2.37 13.61 1.02
N THR A 158 3.08 12.70 1.70
CA THR A 158 4.31 12.09 1.18
C THR A 158 4.06 11.16 0.00
N GLU A 159 2.87 10.59 -0.10
CA GLU A 159 2.42 9.70 -1.19
C GLU A 159 3.47 8.67 -1.63
N HIS A 160 4.16 8.10 -0.66
CA HIS A 160 5.36 7.30 -0.87
C HIS A 160 5.08 5.91 -1.47
N CYS A 161 3.85 5.38 -1.37
CA CYS A 161 3.40 4.20 -2.11
C CYS A 161 1.87 4.11 -2.11
N TYR A 162 1.31 3.14 -2.84
CA TYR A 162 -0.14 2.99 -2.99
C TYR A 162 -0.65 1.77 -2.21
N LEU A 163 -1.82 1.90 -1.59
CA LEU A 163 -2.50 0.80 -0.93
C LEU A 163 -3.28 0.00 -1.99
N ILE A 164 -2.60 -0.91 -2.68
CA ILE A 164 -3.24 -1.76 -3.66
C ILE A 164 -3.72 -3.05 -3.00
N SER A 165 -5.00 -3.32 -3.15
CA SER A 165 -5.62 -4.59 -2.76
C SER A 165 -6.02 -5.38 -3.99
N ALA A 166 -5.94 -6.71 -3.89
CA ALA A 166 -6.48 -7.60 -4.90
C ALA A 166 -7.69 -8.38 -4.33
N PHE A 167 -8.54 -8.81 -5.23
CA PHE A 167 -9.62 -9.76 -4.95
C PHE A 167 -9.11 -11.16 -5.26
N TYR A 168 -9.16 -12.03 -4.26
CA TYR A 168 -8.73 -13.43 -4.37
C TYR A 168 -9.91 -14.35 -4.16
N SER A 169 -9.97 -15.42 -4.95
CA SER A 169 -10.93 -16.51 -4.75
C SER A 169 -10.19 -17.82 -4.51
N ASN A 170 -10.72 -18.68 -3.66
CA ASN A 170 -10.27 -20.07 -3.62
C ASN A 170 -10.49 -20.71 -5.01
N SER A 171 -9.47 -21.41 -5.56
CA SER A 171 -9.48 -21.95 -6.91
C SER A 171 -10.61 -22.98 -7.11
N ASP A 172 -10.82 -23.90 -6.15
CA ASP A 172 -11.91 -24.89 -6.23
C ASP A 172 -13.29 -24.20 -6.24
N ALA A 173 -13.45 -23.16 -5.42
CA ALA A 173 -14.70 -22.39 -5.39
C ALA A 173 -14.92 -21.63 -6.70
N TRP A 174 -13.86 -20.99 -7.22
CA TRP A 174 -13.89 -20.28 -8.49
C TRP A 174 -14.21 -21.22 -9.64
N ASP A 175 -13.58 -22.39 -9.71
CA ASP A 175 -13.75 -23.37 -10.77
C ASP A 175 -15.15 -24.00 -10.74
N SER A 176 -15.78 -24.09 -9.58
CA SER A 176 -17.14 -24.57 -9.43
C SER A 176 -18.21 -23.62 -9.97
N LEU A 177 -17.87 -22.34 -10.23
CA LEU A 177 -18.82 -21.36 -10.76
C LEU A 177 -19.10 -21.62 -12.26
N PRO A 178 -20.36 -21.44 -12.70
CA PRO A 178 -20.69 -21.40 -14.12
C PRO A 178 -19.96 -20.27 -14.85
N ASP A 179 -19.61 -20.47 -16.12
CA ASP A 179 -18.80 -19.51 -16.91
C ASP A 179 -19.48 -18.14 -17.07
N ASP A 180 -20.80 -18.10 -17.14
CA ASP A 180 -21.58 -16.87 -17.20
C ASP A 180 -21.43 -16.05 -15.91
N TYR A 181 -21.38 -16.69 -14.74
CA TYR A 181 -21.14 -16.02 -13.46
C TYR A 181 -19.71 -15.52 -13.34
N LYS A 182 -18.71 -16.34 -13.75
CA LYS A 182 -17.31 -15.92 -13.83
C LYS A 182 -17.17 -14.66 -14.71
N SER A 183 -17.79 -14.67 -15.89
CA SER A 183 -17.75 -13.54 -16.83
C SER A 183 -18.36 -12.27 -16.23
N VAL A 184 -19.49 -12.38 -15.51
CA VAL A 184 -20.10 -11.23 -14.82
C VAL A 184 -19.19 -10.69 -13.73
N LEU A 185 -18.63 -11.55 -12.89
CA LEU A 185 -17.73 -11.14 -11.79
C LEU A 185 -16.47 -10.46 -12.32
N LEU A 186 -15.81 -11.04 -13.32
CA LEU A 186 -14.62 -10.43 -13.95
C LEU A 186 -14.96 -9.08 -14.59
N GLY A 187 -16.09 -8.96 -15.27
CA GLY A 187 -16.56 -7.69 -15.83
C GLY A 187 -16.83 -6.63 -14.75
N LEU A 188 -17.30 -7.02 -13.56
CA LEU A 188 -17.48 -6.10 -12.43
C LEU A 188 -16.13 -5.67 -11.87
N PHE A 189 -15.18 -6.58 -11.66
CA PHE A 189 -13.82 -6.21 -11.20
C PHE A 189 -13.14 -5.26 -12.17
N GLN A 190 -13.20 -5.54 -13.48
CA GLN A 190 -12.65 -4.63 -14.50
C GLN A 190 -13.30 -3.25 -14.47
N LYS A 191 -14.61 -3.17 -14.26
CA LYS A 191 -15.34 -1.91 -14.12
C LYS A 191 -14.89 -1.12 -12.90
N TYR A 192 -14.64 -1.79 -11.77
CA TYR A 192 -14.18 -1.16 -10.53
C TYR A 192 -12.68 -0.80 -10.54
N GLN A 193 -11.90 -1.29 -11.50
CA GLN A 193 -10.52 -0.85 -11.75
C GLN A 193 -10.45 0.43 -12.60
N GLY A 194 -11.56 0.83 -13.22
CA GLY A 194 -11.60 1.92 -14.20
C GLY A 194 -11.78 3.31 -13.63
N ASN A 195 -11.85 4.29 -14.53
CA ASN A 195 -11.89 5.73 -14.23
C ASN A 195 -12.97 6.16 -13.22
N GLN A 196 -14.12 5.47 -13.17
CA GLN A 196 -15.18 5.81 -12.21
C GLN A 196 -14.75 5.51 -10.78
N PHE A 197 -14.11 4.38 -10.53
CA PHE A 197 -13.61 4.06 -9.19
C PHE A 197 -12.53 5.04 -8.73
N GLN A 198 -11.62 5.43 -9.63
CA GLN A 198 -10.59 6.44 -9.32
C GLN A 198 -11.21 7.81 -8.98
N ALA A 199 -12.24 8.24 -9.72
CA ALA A 199 -12.95 9.47 -9.42
C ALA A 199 -13.67 9.40 -8.05
N ASP A 200 -14.30 8.27 -7.73
CA ASP A 200 -14.96 8.05 -6.45
C ASP A 200 -13.94 8.04 -5.30
N MET A 201 -12.75 7.45 -5.51
CA MET A 201 -11.66 7.43 -4.53
C MET A 201 -11.05 8.82 -4.31
N THR A 202 -10.93 9.64 -5.36
CA THR A 202 -10.49 11.04 -5.23
C THR A 202 -11.47 11.83 -4.37
N ALA A 203 -12.76 11.76 -4.67
CA ALA A 203 -13.79 12.44 -3.89
C ALA A 203 -13.85 11.93 -2.43
N PHE A 204 -13.64 10.63 -2.22
CA PHE A 204 -13.53 10.04 -0.88
C PHE A 204 -12.33 10.59 -0.12
N THR A 205 -11.16 10.69 -0.75
CA THR A 205 -9.93 11.23 -0.14
C THR A 205 -10.10 12.69 0.25
N GLU A 206 -10.70 13.52 -0.61
CA GLU A 206 -11.01 14.92 -0.30
C GLU A 206 -11.95 15.07 0.90
N ASN A 207 -12.96 14.18 0.99
CA ASN A 207 -13.83 14.14 2.16
C ASN A 207 -13.06 13.75 3.43
N CYS A 208 -12.13 12.79 3.35
CA CYS A 208 -11.27 12.42 4.48
C CYS A 208 -10.40 13.60 4.95
N TYR A 209 -9.84 14.38 4.02
CA TYR A 209 -9.11 15.60 4.36
C TYR A 209 -10.00 16.62 5.08
N THR A 210 -11.25 16.76 4.65
CA THR A 210 -12.22 17.62 5.34
C THR A 210 -12.46 17.16 6.77
N VAL A 211 -12.72 15.86 6.99
CA VAL A 211 -12.90 15.28 8.33
C VAL A 211 -11.68 15.51 9.22
N MET A 212 -10.46 15.28 8.70
CA MET A 212 -9.23 15.50 9.45
C MET A 212 -9.03 16.98 9.81
N LYS A 213 -9.27 17.91 8.87
CA LYS A 213 -9.17 19.36 9.12
C LYS A 213 -10.19 19.82 10.16
N ASP A 214 -11.43 19.36 10.08
CA ASP A 214 -12.50 19.67 11.04
C ASP A 214 -12.19 19.15 12.45
N ALA A 215 -11.44 18.05 12.53
CA ALA A 215 -10.91 17.51 13.79
C ALA A 215 -9.67 18.27 14.31
N GLY A 216 -9.14 19.23 13.58
CA GLY A 216 -7.99 20.04 13.96
C GLY A 216 -6.63 19.54 13.49
N MET A 217 -6.58 18.53 12.61
CA MET A 217 -5.33 18.12 11.99
C MET A 217 -4.85 19.15 10.95
N THR A 218 -3.55 19.34 10.89
CA THR A 218 -2.89 20.08 9.81
C THR A 218 -2.62 19.10 8.66
N ILE A 219 -3.01 19.48 7.44
CA ILE A 219 -2.60 18.77 6.22
C ILE A 219 -1.47 19.58 5.60
N VAL A 220 -0.31 18.94 5.44
CA VAL A 220 0.88 19.49 4.79
C VAL A 220 0.91 18.91 3.38
N SER A 221 0.71 19.77 2.39
CA SER A 221 0.66 19.37 0.99
C SER A 221 2.05 19.02 0.45
N GLN A 222 2.08 18.28 -0.64
CA GLN A 222 3.32 17.78 -1.24
C GLN A 222 4.29 18.92 -1.65
N ASP A 223 3.77 20.09 -2.07
CA ASP A 223 4.57 21.26 -2.42
C ASP A 223 5.22 21.97 -1.21
N GLU A 224 4.80 21.64 0.00
CA GLU A 224 5.43 22.08 1.25
C GLU A 224 6.51 21.10 1.76
N LEU A 225 6.68 19.94 1.08
CA LEU A 225 7.63 18.90 1.43
C LEU A 225 8.90 18.97 0.56
N ASP A 226 10.02 18.56 1.11
CA ASP A 226 11.25 18.34 0.35
C ASP A 226 11.19 16.96 -0.33
N MET A 227 10.38 16.88 -1.41
CA MET A 227 10.16 15.64 -2.12
C MET A 227 11.44 15.09 -2.76
N ASP A 228 12.37 15.97 -3.20
CA ASP A 228 13.65 15.54 -3.75
C ASP A 228 14.46 14.75 -2.71
N ALA A 229 14.44 15.19 -1.45
CA ALA A 229 15.11 14.46 -0.37
C ALA A 229 14.43 13.12 -0.06
N PHE A 230 13.09 13.04 -0.12
CA PHE A 230 12.35 11.78 0.04
C PHE A 230 12.66 10.82 -1.11
N TYR A 231 12.63 11.27 -2.36
CA TYR A 231 12.99 10.45 -3.53
C TYR A 231 14.43 9.95 -3.46
N ALA A 232 15.39 10.82 -3.10
CA ALA A 232 16.80 10.44 -2.97
C ALA A 232 17.01 9.36 -1.91
N SER A 233 16.40 9.52 -0.74
CA SER A 233 16.48 8.54 0.36
C SER A 233 15.84 7.19 -0.01
N ALA A 234 14.71 7.22 -0.69
CA ALA A 234 14.05 6.01 -1.18
C ALA A 234 14.88 5.29 -2.25
N SER A 235 15.44 6.03 -3.22
CA SER A 235 16.30 5.49 -4.26
C SER A 235 17.56 4.85 -3.67
N GLU A 236 18.20 5.48 -2.69
CA GLU A 236 19.36 4.90 -1.99
C GLU A 236 19.00 3.58 -1.30
N MET A 237 17.85 3.50 -0.66
CA MET A 237 17.39 2.27 -0.02
C MET A 237 17.11 1.17 -1.06
N ILE A 238 16.43 1.49 -2.17
CA ILE A 238 16.12 0.55 -3.25
C ILE A 238 17.42 0.05 -3.89
N ASP A 239 18.34 0.94 -4.23
CA ASP A 239 19.62 0.61 -4.87
C ASP A 239 20.48 -0.28 -3.96
N SER A 240 20.53 0.00 -2.67
CA SER A 240 21.38 -0.73 -1.71
C SER A 240 20.82 -2.09 -1.29
N LYS A 241 19.49 -2.26 -1.24
CA LYS A 241 18.86 -3.45 -0.66
C LYS A 241 18.08 -4.31 -1.66
N TYR A 242 17.47 -3.71 -2.67
CA TYR A 242 16.46 -4.37 -3.50
C TYR A 242 16.85 -4.49 -4.98
N LYS A 243 17.58 -3.54 -5.54
CA LYS A 243 17.92 -3.52 -6.97
C LYS A 243 18.72 -4.75 -7.44
N SER A 244 19.57 -5.29 -6.58
CA SER A 244 20.33 -6.53 -6.83
C SER A 244 19.72 -7.78 -6.16
N ASN A 245 18.59 -7.64 -5.50
CA ASN A 245 17.89 -8.76 -4.89
C ASN A 245 17.25 -9.61 -5.99
N ALA A 246 17.59 -10.90 -6.05
CA ALA A 246 17.13 -11.81 -7.10
C ALA A 246 15.61 -11.91 -7.23
N VAL A 247 14.88 -11.63 -6.13
CA VAL A 247 13.41 -11.70 -6.08
C VAL A 247 12.76 -10.43 -6.64
N TYR A 248 13.37 -9.25 -6.42
CA TYR A 248 12.78 -7.96 -6.76
C TYR A 248 13.36 -7.30 -8.01
N SER A 249 14.60 -7.64 -8.38
CA SER A 249 15.36 -6.95 -9.44
C SER A 249 14.68 -6.97 -10.79
N GLU A 250 14.01 -8.07 -11.14
CA GLU A 250 13.30 -8.22 -12.40
C GLU A 250 12.11 -7.25 -12.48
N ILE A 251 11.27 -7.21 -11.44
CA ILE A 251 10.10 -6.33 -11.39
C ILE A 251 10.54 -4.86 -11.36
N ILE A 252 11.56 -4.50 -10.56
CA ILE A 252 12.08 -3.13 -10.50
C ILE A 252 12.57 -2.68 -11.89
N SER A 253 13.31 -3.54 -12.59
CA SER A 253 13.83 -3.24 -13.93
C SER A 253 12.72 -3.12 -14.96
N ASP A 254 11.72 -3.98 -14.90
CA ASP A 254 10.59 -3.98 -15.82
C ASP A 254 9.69 -2.75 -15.62
N VAL A 255 9.40 -2.38 -14.37
CA VAL A 255 8.65 -1.15 -14.04
C VAL A 255 9.38 0.08 -14.58
N THR A 256 10.71 0.18 -14.31
CA THR A 256 11.52 1.28 -14.82
C THR A 256 11.53 1.35 -16.35
N ALA A 257 11.64 0.19 -17.04
CA ALA A 257 11.63 0.13 -18.49
C ALA A 257 10.24 0.46 -19.08
N THR A 258 9.17 0.03 -18.43
CA THR A 258 7.78 0.20 -18.91
C THR A 258 7.33 1.67 -18.82
N PHE A 259 7.60 2.34 -17.71
CA PHE A 259 7.11 3.70 -17.46
C PHE A 259 8.16 4.79 -17.66
N GLY A 260 9.45 4.44 -17.85
CA GLY A 260 10.53 5.38 -18.19
C GLY A 260 11.02 6.23 -17.02
N TYR A 261 10.92 5.70 -15.80
CA TYR A 261 11.42 6.40 -14.61
C TYR A 261 12.89 6.07 -14.28
#